data_40ca8c54448e94d34081ff49a267173a
#
_entry.id   40ca8c54448e94d34081ff49a267173a
#
_cell.length_a   1.000
_cell.length_b   1.000
_cell.length_c   1.000
_cell.angle_alpha   90.00
_cell.angle_beta   90.00
_cell.angle_gamma   90.00
#
_symmetry.space_group_name_H-M   'P 1'
#
loop_
_entity.id
_entity.type
_entity.pdbx_description
1 polymer ?
#
loop_
_entity_poly.entity_id
_entity_poly.type
_entity_poly.pdbx_seq_one_letter_code
_entity_poly.pdbx_strand_id
1 'polypeptide(L)'
;MLSKLVLYLFQQQKLVYGRNKGGGVDLSNSNRKLGLMPGSVVYTGENPNYNITITVIYYSKDFHKRETFSSTDKIDIDLKFKGNIWINIDGINDVNLIKDIGKMFDIDTLSMEDIANPEQRVKVDDRDRYILIILKMLQLEVLTK
;
A
#
# COMPACT_ATOMS: atom_id res chain seq x y z
N MET A 1 -4.12 -2.33 -26.79
CA MET A 1 -4.25 -3.37 -25.76
C MET A 1 -3.59 -2.80 -24.51
N LEU A 2 -4.37 -2.32 -23.53
CA LEU A 2 -3.82 -1.81 -22.28
C LEU A 2 -3.22 -3.01 -21.53
N SER A 3 -1.93 -2.94 -21.23
CA SER A 3 -1.28 -3.94 -20.38
C SER A 3 -1.99 -3.93 -19.02
N LYS A 4 -2.27 -5.10 -18.48
CA LYS A 4 -2.94 -5.28 -17.19
C LYS A 4 -2.13 -4.55 -16.11
N LEU A 5 -2.79 -3.72 -15.31
CA LEU A 5 -2.14 -3.02 -14.20
C LEU A 5 -1.68 -4.04 -13.15
N VAL A 6 -0.44 -3.93 -12.71
CA VAL A 6 0.09 -4.77 -11.62
C VAL A 6 0.30 -3.88 -10.41
N LEU A 7 -0.42 -4.17 -9.34
CA LEU A 7 -0.34 -3.47 -8.07
C LEU A 7 0.52 -4.27 -7.09
N TYR A 8 1.67 -3.72 -6.72
CA TYR A 8 2.51 -4.29 -5.68
C TYR A 8 2.31 -3.50 -4.40
N LEU A 9 1.86 -4.18 -3.35
CA LEU A 9 1.80 -3.63 -2.01
C LEU A 9 2.93 -4.24 -1.17
N PHE A 10 3.92 -3.43 -0.83
CA PHE A 10 4.99 -3.82 0.08
C PHE A 10 4.63 -3.38 1.49
N GLN A 11 4.30 -4.33 2.35
CA GLN A 11 4.10 -4.07 3.78
C GLN A 11 5.43 -4.24 4.50
N GLN A 12 6.00 -3.14 5.01
CA GLN A 12 7.18 -3.20 5.87
C GLN A 12 6.76 -3.68 7.26
N GLN A 13 7.24 -4.86 7.66
CA GLN A 13 7.13 -5.33 9.04
C GLN A 13 8.48 -5.16 9.73
N LYS A 14 8.49 -4.35 10.78
CA LYS A 14 9.66 -4.16 11.63
C LYS A 14 9.77 -5.35 12.60
N LEU A 15 10.71 -6.26 12.34
CA LEU A 15 11.08 -7.29 13.30
C LEU A 15 12.07 -6.69 14.31
N VAL A 16 11.57 -6.32 15.49
CA VAL A 16 12.44 -5.94 16.60
C VAL A 16 12.86 -7.22 17.33
N TYR A 17 14.12 -7.64 17.11
CA TYR A 17 14.71 -8.73 17.89
C TYR A 17 15.21 -8.15 19.23
N GLY A 18 14.36 -8.20 20.24
CA GLY A 18 14.66 -7.87 21.62
C GLY A 18 14.06 -8.93 22.54
N ARG A 19 14.82 -9.34 23.54
CA ARG A 19 14.37 -10.28 24.58
C ARG A 19 13.33 -9.58 25.46
N ASN A 20 12.08 -9.46 24.98
CA ASN A 20 10.97 -9.02 25.82
C ASN A 20 10.34 -10.23 26.51
N LYS A 21 10.44 -10.24 27.83
CA LYS A 21 9.63 -11.09 28.71
C LYS A 21 8.19 -10.55 28.65
N GLY A 22 7.29 -11.28 28.03
CA GLY A 22 5.85 -11.01 28.05
C GLY A 22 5.31 -10.63 26.66
N GLY A 23 5.28 -11.60 25.73
CA GLY A 23 4.56 -11.44 24.46
C GLY A 23 3.06 -11.67 24.66
N GLY A 24 2.33 -10.65 25.10
CA GLY A 24 0.89 -10.62 24.91
C GLY A 24 0.63 -10.28 23.43
N VAL A 25 -0.15 -11.12 22.74
CA VAL A 25 -0.71 -10.76 21.44
C VAL A 25 -1.64 -9.58 21.68
N ASP A 26 -1.28 -8.39 21.18
CA ASP A 26 -2.15 -7.22 21.30
C ASP A 26 -3.34 -7.40 20.33
N LEU A 27 -4.47 -7.79 20.89
CA LEU A 27 -5.74 -7.98 20.17
C LEU A 27 -6.47 -6.66 19.91
N SER A 28 -5.88 -5.50 20.28
CA SER A 28 -6.56 -4.20 20.22
C SER A 28 -6.86 -3.76 18.77
N ASN A 29 -6.03 -4.15 17.81
CA ASN A 29 -6.18 -3.74 16.40
C ASN A 29 -7.21 -4.57 15.63
N SER A 30 -7.45 -5.83 16.02
CA SER A 30 -8.47 -6.67 15.38
C SER A 30 -9.90 -6.16 15.61
N ASN A 31 -10.11 -5.38 16.68
CA ASN A 31 -11.43 -4.85 17.04
C ASN A 31 -11.88 -3.66 16.17
N ARG A 32 -10.98 -3.01 15.43
CA ARG A 32 -11.33 -1.85 14.59
C ARG A 32 -12.20 -2.19 13.38
N LYS A 33 -12.22 -3.46 12.95
CA LYS A 33 -13.04 -3.94 11.83
C LYS A 33 -14.33 -4.64 12.26
N LEU A 34 -14.53 -4.88 13.56
CA LEU A 34 -15.73 -5.56 14.04
C LEU A 34 -16.98 -4.74 13.75
N GLY A 35 -17.92 -5.34 13.01
CA GLY A 35 -19.22 -4.73 12.69
C GLY A 35 -19.22 -3.82 11.45
N LEU A 36 -18.10 -3.67 10.74
CA LEU A 36 -18.07 -2.95 9.47
C LEU A 36 -18.56 -3.83 8.32
N MET A 37 -19.19 -3.19 7.33
CA MET A 37 -19.61 -3.89 6.10
C MET A 37 -18.37 -4.30 5.27
N PRO A 38 -18.43 -5.44 4.55
CA PRO A 38 -17.39 -5.82 3.59
C PRO A 38 -17.09 -4.68 2.61
N GLY A 39 -15.81 -4.45 2.29
CA GLY A 39 -15.37 -3.33 1.45
C GLY A 39 -15.19 -2.00 2.18
N SER A 40 -15.33 -1.99 3.52
CA SER A 40 -15.03 -0.80 4.32
C SER A 40 -13.53 -0.55 4.38
N VAL A 41 -13.07 0.47 3.68
CA VAL A 41 -11.65 0.86 3.68
C VAL A 41 -11.33 1.60 4.97
N VAL A 42 -10.63 0.92 5.89
CA VAL A 42 -10.21 1.46 7.19
C VAL A 42 -8.76 1.06 7.45
N TYR A 43 -7.91 2.03 7.79
CA TYR A 43 -6.55 1.76 8.19
C TYR A 43 -6.52 1.15 9.61
N THR A 44 -5.88 -0.01 9.73
CA THR A 44 -5.79 -0.77 10.99
C THR A 44 -4.39 -0.77 11.61
N GLY A 45 -3.44 -0.05 11.01
CA GLY A 45 -2.07 0.03 11.50
C GLY A 45 -1.89 0.88 12.76
N GLU A 46 -0.71 0.79 13.36
CA GLU A 46 -0.38 1.43 14.65
C GLU A 46 -0.04 2.92 14.54
N ASN A 47 0.53 3.36 13.42
CA ASN A 47 0.98 4.76 13.27
C ASN A 47 0.12 5.54 12.27
N PRO A 48 -0.90 6.29 12.75
CA PRO A 48 -1.77 7.09 11.89
C PRO A 48 -1.11 8.37 11.34
N ASN A 49 0.04 8.79 11.89
CA ASN A 49 0.69 10.07 11.57
C ASN A 49 1.96 9.90 10.71
N TYR A 50 2.07 8.81 9.97
CA TYR A 50 3.19 8.62 9.05
C TYR A 50 3.08 9.57 7.85
N ASN A 51 4.19 10.25 7.50
CA ASN A 51 4.24 11.11 6.34
C ASN A 51 4.22 10.27 5.06
N ILE A 52 3.21 10.45 4.25
CA ILE A 52 3.06 9.72 2.99
C ILE A 52 3.85 10.40 1.90
N THR A 53 4.64 9.61 1.18
CA THR A 53 5.35 10.05 -0.02
C THR A 53 4.92 9.20 -1.21
N ILE A 54 4.57 9.85 -2.30
CA ILE A 54 4.16 9.19 -3.54
C ILE A 54 5.21 9.49 -4.60
N THR A 55 5.81 8.44 -5.14
CA THR A 55 6.77 8.56 -6.24
C THR A 55 6.20 7.92 -7.49
N VAL A 56 6.12 8.68 -8.57
CA VAL A 56 5.67 8.21 -9.89
C VAL A 56 6.88 8.15 -10.81
N ILE A 57 7.13 6.99 -11.41
CA ILE A 57 8.21 6.78 -12.35
C ILE A 57 7.61 6.35 -13.68
N TYR A 58 7.83 7.15 -14.70
CA TYR A 58 7.50 6.84 -16.08
C TYR A 58 8.75 6.30 -16.77
N TYR A 59 8.64 5.17 -17.43
CA TYR A 59 9.79 4.61 -18.13
C TYR A 59 9.41 3.82 -19.39
N SER A 60 10.28 3.91 -20.38
CA SER A 60 10.26 3.11 -21.59
C SER A 60 11.71 2.72 -21.95
N LYS A 61 11.91 2.14 -23.13
CA LYS A 61 13.27 1.77 -23.59
C LYS A 61 14.25 2.95 -23.56
N ASP A 62 13.78 4.15 -23.99
CA ASP A 62 14.65 5.32 -24.20
C ASP A 62 14.21 6.55 -23.40
N PHE A 63 13.32 6.38 -22.40
CA PHE A 63 12.78 7.48 -21.62
C PHE A 63 12.60 7.08 -20.17
N HIS A 64 12.94 8.01 -19.27
CA HIS A 64 12.68 7.86 -17.86
C HIS A 64 12.41 9.25 -17.23
N LYS A 65 11.36 9.35 -16.42
CA LYS A 65 11.01 10.54 -15.63
C LYS A 65 10.54 10.09 -14.25
N ARG A 66 10.96 10.81 -13.21
CA ARG A 66 10.53 10.58 -11.82
C ARG A 66 9.90 11.86 -11.27
N GLU A 67 8.74 11.71 -10.62
CA GLU A 67 8.04 12.77 -9.90
C GLU A 67 7.75 12.32 -8.48
N THR A 68 7.75 13.24 -7.53
CA THR A 68 7.46 12.93 -6.12
C THR A 68 6.43 13.91 -5.60
N PHE A 69 5.42 13.40 -4.91
CA PHE A 69 4.30 14.13 -4.34
C PHE A 69 4.18 13.81 -2.86
N SER A 70 3.68 14.75 -2.07
CA SER A 70 3.19 14.50 -0.72
C SER A 70 1.71 14.11 -0.75
N SER A 71 1.17 13.60 0.35
CA SER A 71 -0.26 13.25 0.45
C SER A 71 -1.20 14.45 0.27
N THR A 72 -0.70 15.68 0.45
CA THR A 72 -1.47 16.92 0.31
C THR A 72 -1.44 17.49 -1.09
N ASP A 73 -0.55 16.99 -1.96
CA ASP A 73 -0.42 17.47 -3.33
C ASP A 73 -1.52 16.91 -4.21
N LYS A 74 -1.92 17.69 -5.21
CA LYS A 74 -2.76 17.14 -6.27
C LYS A 74 -1.92 16.19 -7.11
N ILE A 75 -2.23 14.92 -7.04
CA ILE A 75 -1.54 13.88 -7.82
C ILE A 75 -2.06 13.94 -9.25
N ASP A 76 -1.20 14.31 -10.18
CA ASP A 76 -1.50 14.33 -11.61
C ASP A 76 -0.63 13.27 -12.32
N ILE A 77 -1.23 12.15 -12.66
CA ILE A 77 -0.56 11.04 -13.33
C ILE A 77 -0.98 11.02 -14.79
N ASP A 78 -0.01 11.13 -15.69
CA ASP A 78 -0.24 10.98 -17.12
C ASP A 78 -0.54 9.51 -17.50
N LEU A 79 -1.80 9.12 -17.36
CA LEU A 79 -2.27 7.78 -17.73
C LEU A 79 -2.22 7.51 -19.25
N LYS A 80 -1.95 8.53 -20.10
CA LYS A 80 -1.80 8.41 -21.54
C LYS A 80 -0.35 8.11 -21.97
N PHE A 81 0.58 8.10 -21.01
CA PHE A 81 1.97 7.80 -21.29
C PHE A 81 2.12 6.44 -21.98
N LYS A 82 2.86 6.43 -23.11
CA LYS A 82 3.13 5.21 -23.88
C LYS A 82 4.38 4.49 -23.35
N GLY A 83 4.25 3.84 -22.23
CA GLY A 83 5.32 3.13 -21.55
C GLY A 83 4.79 2.49 -20.27
N ASN A 84 5.67 2.26 -19.33
CA ASN A 84 5.31 1.74 -18.02
C ASN A 84 5.26 2.89 -17.00
N ILE A 85 4.30 2.82 -16.10
CA ILE A 85 4.16 3.75 -14.98
C ILE A 85 4.33 2.92 -13.70
N TRP A 86 5.31 3.29 -12.88
CA TRP A 86 5.48 2.73 -11.54
C TRP A 86 5.09 3.81 -10.52
N ILE A 87 4.14 3.48 -9.67
CA ILE A 87 3.69 4.34 -8.59
C ILE A 87 4.08 3.66 -7.28
N ASN A 88 4.96 4.31 -6.53
CA ASN A 88 5.33 3.88 -5.18
C ASN A 88 4.67 4.80 -4.17
N ILE A 89 3.90 4.23 -3.26
CA ILE A 89 3.24 4.95 -2.15
C ILE A 89 3.87 4.45 -0.86
N ASP A 90 4.65 5.32 -0.22
CA ASP A 90 5.27 5.03 1.07
C ASP A 90 4.36 5.56 2.18
N GLY A 91 3.65 4.66 2.80
CA GLY A 91 2.60 4.92 3.78
C GLY A 91 1.18 4.69 3.25
N ILE A 92 0.38 3.96 4.01
CA ILE A 92 -1.02 3.60 3.67
C ILE A 92 -2.02 4.06 4.73
N ASN A 93 -1.63 4.99 5.59
CA ASN A 93 -2.43 5.48 6.72
C ASN A 93 -3.50 6.50 6.31
N ASP A 94 -3.47 7.04 5.08
CA ASP A 94 -4.50 7.92 4.55
C ASP A 94 -5.53 7.13 3.72
N VAL A 95 -6.68 6.89 4.31
CA VAL A 95 -7.79 6.17 3.68
C VAL A 95 -8.36 6.93 2.46
N ASN A 96 -8.32 8.26 2.47
CA ASN A 96 -8.82 9.05 1.35
C ASN A 96 -7.90 8.90 0.14
N LEU A 97 -6.59 8.95 0.36
CA LEU A 97 -5.60 8.68 -0.69
C LEU A 97 -5.79 7.29 -1.30
N ILE A 98 -5.99 6.24 -0.48
CA ILE A 98 -6.25 4.88 -0.97
C ILE A 98 -7.51 4.87 -1.86
N LYS A 99 -8.59 5.54 -1.43
CA LYS A 99 -9.83 5.64 -2.20
C LYS A 99 -9.64 6.39 -3.52
N ASP A 100 -8.85 7.46 -3.52
CA ASP A 100 -8.62 8.27 -4.73
C ASP A 100 -7.76 7.53 -5.75
N ILE A 101 -6.72 6.84 -5.29
CA ILE A 101 -5.94 5.91 -6.12
C ILE A 101 -6.82 4.77 -6.62
N GLY A 102 -7.66 4.20 -5.75
CA GLY A 102 -8.61 3.16 -6.12
C GLY A 102 -9.55 3.58 -7.25
N LYS A 103 -10.10 4.80 -7.18
CA LYS A 103 -10.94 5.37 -8.25
C LYS A 103 -10.15 5.62 -9.53
N MET A 104 -8.93 6.16 -9.42
CA MET A 104 -8.09 6.47 -10.59
C MET A 104 -7.76 5.22 -11.42
N PHE A 105 -7.53 4.09 -10.75
CA PHE A 105 -7.15 2.83 -11.38
C PHE A 105 -8.27 1.79 -11.44
N ASP A 106 -9.48 2.16 -11.05
CA ASP A 106 -10.67 1.31 -11.04
C ASP A 106 -10.46 0.00 -10.25
N ILE A 107 -9.91 0.16 -9.03
CA ILE A 107 -9.66 -0.92 -8.08
C ILE A 107 -10.94 -1.15 -7.27
N ASP A 108 -11.36 -2.40 -7.13
CA ASP A 108 -12.56 -2.74 -6.35
C ASP A 108 -12.38 -2.47 -4.84
N THR A 109 -13.51 -2.29 -4.16
CA THR A 109 -13.52 -1.91 -2.73
C THR A 109 -12.93 -2.97 -1.81
N LEU A 110 -13.04 -4.26 -2.15
CA LEU A 110 -12.46 -5.35 -1.36
C LEU A 110 -10.93 -5.32 -1.48
N SER A 111 -10.40 -5.08 -2.68
CA SER A 111 -8.96 -4.89 -2.87
C SER A 111 -8.44 -3.65 -2.15
N MET A 112 -9.19 -2.54 -2.13
CA MET A 112 -8.83 -1.35 -1.33
C MET A 112 -8.85 -1.62 0.17
N GLU A 113 -9.80 -2.42 0.66
CA GLU A 113 -9.83 -2.87 2.07
C GLU A 113 -8.58 -3.67 2.43
N ASP A 114 -8.16 -4.59 1.56
CA ASP A 114 -6.94 -5.37 1.73
C ASP A 114 -5.69 -4.49 1.74
N ILE A 115 -5.62 -3.51 0.84
CA ILE A 115 -4.52 -2.52 0.78
C ILE A 115 -4.42 -1.72 2.08
N ALA A 116 -5.54 -1.29 2.65
CA ALA A 116 -5.59 -0.52 3.89
C ALA A 116 -5.24 -1.35 5.15
N ASN A 117 -5.12 -2.67 5.02
CA ASN A 117 -4.85 -3.57 6.12
C ASN A 117 -3.38 -4.01 6.16
N PRO A 118 -2.52 -3.44 7.03
CA PRO A 118 -1.11 -3.83 7.12
C PRO A 118 -0.89 -5.28 7.59
N GLU A 119 -1.89 -5.91 8.19
CA GLU A 119 -1.81 -7.30 8.64
C GLU A 119 -2.32 -8.30 7.60
N GLN A 120 -2.69 -7.82 6.41
CA GLN A 120 -3.19 -8.68 5.35
C GLN A 120 -2.18 -9.78 5.01
N ARG A 121 -2.71 -10.98 4.71
CA ARG A 121 -1.88 -12.12 4.34
C ARG A 121 -1.25 -11.90 2.96
N VAL A 122 -0.06 -12.46 2.78
CA VAL A 122 0.59 -12.54 1.46
C VAL A 122 -0.34 -13.27 0.51
N LYS A 123 -0.63 -12.65 -0.65
CA LYS A 123 -1.49 -13.22 -1.68
C LYS A 123 -1.26 -12.61 -3.04
N VAL A 124 -1.72 -13.30 -4.06
CA VAL A 124 -1.83 -12.82 -5.43
C VAL A 124 -3.28 -13.02 -5.88
N ASP A 125 -3.95 -11.93 -6.21
CA ASP A 125 -5.31 -11.95 -6.75
C ASP A 125 -5.28 -11.44 -8.20
N ASP A 126 -5.61 -12.32 -9.15
CA ASP A 126 -5.73 -11.97 -10.55
C ASP A 126 -7.18 -11.50 -10.83
N ARG A 127 -7.33 -10.20 -11.08
CA ARG A 127 -8.59 -9.54 -11.42
C ARG A 127 -8.63 -9.26 -12.92
N ASP A 128 -9.82 -9.00 -13.47
CA ASP A 128 -9.98 -8.76 -14.92
C ASP A 128 -9.09 -7.64 -15.44
N ARG A 129 -8.95 -6.54 -14.67
CA ARG A 129 -8.26 -5.30 -15.06
C ARG A 129 -6.90 -5.10 -14.42
N TYR A 130 -6.61 -5.76 -13.31
CA TYR A 130 -5.36 -5.64 -12.58
C TYR A 130 -4.98 -6.95 -11.88
N ILE A 131 -3.74 -7.03 -11.44
CA ILE A 131 -3.26 -8.08 -10.54
C ILE A 131 -2.90 -7.40 -9.22
N LEU A 132 -3.50 -7.83 -8.12
CA LEU A 132 -3.12 -7.40 -6.78
C LEU A 132 -2.12 -8.40 -6.19
N ILE A 133 -0.95 -7.89 -5.80
CA ILE A 133 0.09 -8.69 -5.15
C ILE A 133 0.40 -8.06 -3.78
N ILE A 134 0.15 -8.81 -2.72
CA ILE A 134 0.48 -8.40 -1.35
C ILE A 134 1.68 -9.20 -0.87
N LEU A 135 2.75 -8.49 -0.52
CA LEU A 135 4.02 -9.06 -0.07
C LEU A 135 4.39 -8.47 1.30
N LYS A 136 5.09 -9.24 2.11
CA LYS A 136 5.67 -8.77 3.38
C LYS A 136 7.18 -8.62 3.22
N MET A 137 7.68 -7.41 3.49
CA MET A 137 9.11 -7.15 3.57
C MET A 137 9.55 -7.22 5.03
N LEU A 138 10.59 -7.99 5.31
CA LEU A 138 11.19 -8.10 6.62
C LEU A 138 12.43 -7.19 6.66
N GLN A 139 12.47 -6.28 7.63
CA GLN A 139 13.64 -5.46 7.93
C GLN A 139 14.25 -5.93 9.25
N LEU A 140 15.51 -6.33 9.24
CA LEU A 140 16.26 -6.66 10.44
C LEU A 140 16.91 -5.38 11.00
N GLU A 141 16.49 -4.95 12.18
CA GLU A 141 17.22 -3.94 12.96
C GLU A 141 18.11 -4.63 13.98
N VAL A 142 19.42 -4.46 13.84
CA VAL A 142 20.37 -4.88 14.85
C VAL A 142 20.51 -3.73 15.86
N LEU A 143 19.96 -3.92 17.06
CA LEU A 143 20.20 -2.98 18.16
C LEU A 143 21.64 -3.16 18.62
N THR A 144 22.56 -2.34 18.14
CA THR A 144 23.89 -2.17 18.74
C THR A 144 23.73 -1.48 20.08
N LYS A 145 24.20 -2.14 21.15
CA LYS A 145 24.29 -1.57 22.50
C LYS A 145 25.40 -0.54 22.56
#